data_47dbfadf572821960f672122daf8e4bc
#
_entry.id   47dbfadf572821960f672122daf8e4bc
#
_cell.length_a   1.000
_cell.length_b   1.000
_cell.length_c   1.000
_cell.angle_alpha   90.00
_cell.angle_beta   90.00
_cell.angle_gamma   90.00
#
_symmetry.space_group_name_H-M   'P 1'
#
loop_
_entity.id
_entity.type
_entity.pdbx_description
1 polymer ?
#
loop_
_entity_poly.entity_id
_entity_poly.type
_entity_poly.pdbx_seq_one_letter_code
_entity_poly.pdbx_strand_id
1 'polypeptide(L)'
;MTTSRPLPTLLVIPTGIGCELGGYAGDGLPAARLLAAASGCLITHPNVMNGASLYWSDSRIHYVEGSALDRFAAAGIGLRPVRRQRLGLLLDAGIEAELRWRHLQVAEGCRASLGLEIGPVVTTDAPLEVSLCLGGSGASWGQLGRPELLLRAGHMLKAAGATAIAVVTRFPEDNSSEALAAYRQGSGVDALAGAEAVISHLLSRELGLPCAHAPALSPLPLDPGLDPRAA
;
A
#
# COMPACT_ATOMS: atom_id res chain seq x y z
N MET A 1 19.40 27.11 20.84
CA MET A 1 19.11 25.84 20.14
C MET A 1 19.19 26.14 18.66
N THR A 2 20.23 25.70 17.98
CA THR A 2 20.33 25.79 16.52
C THR A 2 19.29 24.83 15.93
N THR A 3 18.22 25.36 15.34
CA THR A 3 17.27 24.55 14.58
C THR A 3 18.01 24.04 13.35
N SER A 4 18.57 22.84 13.43
CA SER A 4 19.15 22.21 12.25
C SER A 4 18.03 22.03 11.21
N ARG A 5 18.28 22.47 9.98
CA ARG A 5 17.36 22.29 8.86
C ARG A 5 17.17 20.78 8.64
N PRO A 6 15.94 20.26 8.55
CA PRO A 6 15.72 18.86 8.26
C PRO A 6 16.43 18.45 6.97
N LEU A 7 17.08 17.28 6.98
CA LEU A 7 17.72 16.70 5.82
C LEU A 7 16.74 15.70 5.16
N PRO A 8 16.16 15.98 3.98
CA PRO A 8 15.33 15.03 3.29
C PRO A 8 16.12 13.75 3.01
N THR A 9 15.70 12.64 3.58
CA THR A 9 16.35 11.32 3.46
C THR A 9 15.39 10.35 2.83
N LEU A 10 15.85 9.59 1.83
CA LEU A 10 15.06 8.59 1.13
C LEU A 10 15.43 7.20 1.65
N LEU A 11 14.44 6.41 2.06
CA LEU A 11 14.59 4.99 2.38
C LEU A 11 13.73 4.17 1.42
N VAL A 12 14.38 3.24 0.72
CA VAL A 12 13.71 2.31 -0.19
C VAL A 12 14.01 0.88 0.28
N ILE A 13 12.96 0.09 0.45
CA ILE A 13 13.04 -1.36 0.66
C ILE A 13 12.31 -2.02 -0.51
N PRO A 14 13.00 -2.85 -1.30
CA PRO A 14 12.40 -3.48 -2.47
C PRO A 14 11.17 -4.32 -2.11
N THR A 15 10.18 -4.33 -3.00
CA THR A 15 8.94 -5.09 -2.89
C THR A 15 8.95 -6.27 -3.87
N GLY A 16 8.35 -7.40 -3.49
CA GLY A 16 8.22 -8.57 -4.39
C GLY A 16 9.52 -9.32 -4.63
N ILE A 17 10.51 -9.13 -3.76
CA ILE A 17 11.76 -9.90 -3.72
C ILE A 17 11.81 -10.75 -2.45
N GLY A 18 12.84 -11.62 -2.35
CA GLY A 18 12.97 -12.52 -1.21
C GLY A 18 13.02 -11.84 0.14
N CYS A 19 12.42 -12.45 1.14
CA CYS A 19 12.34 -11.95 2.51
C CYS A 19 13.72 -11.70 3.12
N GLU A 20 14.73 -12.49 2.75
CA GLU A 20 16.11 -12.34 3.20
C GLU A 20 16.74 -11.01 2.76
N LEU A 21 16.20 -10.39 1.73
CA LEU A 21 16.63 -9.09 1.21
C LEU A 21 15.78 -7.91 1.74
N GLY A 22 14.98 -8.14 2.77
CA GLY A 22 14.07 -7.13 3.34
C GLY A 22 12.73 -7.06 2.64
N GLY A 23 12.26 -8.17 2.04
CA GLY A 23 10.98 -8.25 1.31
C GLY A 23 9.73 -8.25 2.19
N TYR A 24 9.86 -8.34 3.51
CA TYR A 24 8.71 -8.26 4.42
C TYR A 24 8.23 -6.82 4.58
N ALA A 25 6.93 -6.64 4.45
CA ALA A 25 6.30 -5.37 4.77
C ALA A 25 6.49 -5.03 6.26
N GLY A 26 7.02 -3.85 6.53
CA GLY A 26 7.22 -3.35 7.90
C GLY A 26 8.56 -3.72 8.56
N ASP A 27 9.35 -4.60 8.00
CA ASP A 27 10.69 -4.93 8.52
C ASP A 27 11.61 -3.70 8.58
N GLY A 28 11.42 -2.74 7.70
CA GLY A 28 12.16 -1.49 7.68
C GLY A 28 11.73 -0.47 8.72
N LEU A 29 10.65 -0.69 9.46
CA LEU A 29 10.09 0.33 10.37
C LEU A 29 11.07 0.77 11.48
N PRO A 30 11.82 -0.10 12.15
CA PRO A 30 12.82 0.32 13.12
C PRO A 30 13.90 1.23 12.51
N ALA A 31 14.42 0.87 11.33
CA ALA A 31 15.40 1.68 10.60
C ALA A 31 14.80 3.02 10.14
N ALA A 32 13.57 3.01 9.65
CA ALA A 32 12.85 4.22 9.26
C ALA A 32 12.69 5.21 10.42
N ARG A 33 12.31 4.73 11.60
CA ARG A 33 12.18 5.57 12.80
C ARG A 33 13.52 6.17 13.23
N LEU A 34 14.59 5.38 13.18
CA LEU A 34 15.94 5.86 13.50
C LEU A 34 16.40 6.93 12.51
N LEU A 35 16.22 6.69 11.21
CA LEU A 35 16.57 7.64 10.15
C LEU A 35 15.72 8.91 10.26
N ALA A 36 14.43 8.80 10.52
CA ALA A 36 13.55 9.95 10.72
C ALA A 36 13.98 10.80 11.93
N ALA A 37 14.41 10.15 13.02
CA ALA A 37 14.93 10.83 14.19
C ALA A 37 16.24 11.59 13.90
N ALA A 38 17.13 10.98 13.12
CA ALA A 38 18.42 11.56 12.76
C ALA A 38 18.31 12.68 11.71
N SER A 39 17.44 12.52 10.70
CA SER A 39 17.35 13.42 9.56
C SER A 39 16.30 14.52 9.73
N GLY A 40 15.27 14.28 10.53
CA GLY A 40 14.11 15.17 10.71
C GLY A 40 13.12 15.15 9.54
N CYS A 41 13.40 14.42 8.44
CA CYS A 41 12.51 14.26 7.29
C CYS A 41 12.86 12.97 6.53
N LEU A 42 12.01 11.96 6.65
CA LEU A 42 12.16 10.69 5.93
C LEU A 42 11.08 10.56 4.86
N ILE A 43 11.46 10.19 3.67
CA ILE A 43 10.58 9.86 2.55
C ILE A 43 10.68 8.36 2.31
N THR A 44 9.56 7.67 2.28
CA THR A 44 9.54 6.22 2.11
C THR A 44 8.24 5.73 1.47
N HIS A 45 8.12 4.42 1.27
CA HIS A 45 7.02 3.79 0.52
C HIS A 45 6.34 2.67 1.36
N PRO A 46 5.23 2.06 0.88
CA PRO A 46 4.41 1.11 1.64
C PRO A 46 5.15 -0.06 2.26
N ASN A 47 6.15 -0.59 1.57
CA ASN A 47 6.90 -1.76 2.04
C ASN A 47 7.65 -1.50 3.36
N VAL A 48 7.90 -0.23 3.69
CA VAL A 48 8.49 0.20 4.98
C VAL A 48 7.39 0.49 6.01
N MET A 49 6.23 0.99 5.55
CA MET A 49 5.14 1.51 6.35
C MET A 49 3.92 0.60 6.22
N ASN A 50 3.85 -0.46 7.00
CA ASN A 50 2.66 -1.34 7.03
C ASN A 50 1.51 -0.75 7.88
N GLY A 51 0.36 -1.45 7.93
CA GLY A 51 -0.82 -1.02 8.66
C GLY A 51 -0.58 -0.76 10.15
N ALA A 52 0.34 -1.46 10.78
CA ALA A 52 0.70 -1.26 12.19
C ALA A 52 1.29 0.12 12.46
N SER A 53 1.87 0.79 11.46
CA SER A 53 2.41 2.14 11.59
C SER A 53 1.35 3.20 11.91
N LEU A 54 0.07 2.94 11.68
CA LEU A 54 -1.04 3.83 12.06
C LEU A 54 -1.09 4.14 13.55
N TYR A 55 -0.70 3.20 14.39
CA TYR A 55 -0.70 3.37 15.85
C TYR A 55 0.53 4.12 16.37
N TRP A 56 1.57 4.24 15.55
CA TRP A 56 2.83 4.88 15.91
C TRP A 56 3.26 5.89 14.84
N SER A 57 2.34 6.77 14.48
CA SER A 57 2.61 7.81 13.48
C SER A 57 3.79 8.68 13.91
N ASP A 58 4.67 9.00 12.96
CA ASP A 58 5.76 9.94 13.11
C ASP A 58 5.63 11.01 12.04
N SER A 59 5.42 12.26 12.46
CA SER A 59 5.22 13.39 11.54
C SER A 59 6.44 13.71 10.66
N ARG A 60 7.58 13.10 10.93
CA ARG A 60 8.81 13.21 10.14
C ARG A 60 8.86 12.21 9.00
N ILE A 61 7.99 11.20 9.00
CA ILE A 61 7.94 10.15 7.97
C ILE A 61 6.84 10.50 6.96
N HIS A 62 7.22 10.61 5.70
CA HIS A 62 6.36 10.93 4.58
C HIS A 62 6.22 9.71 3.67
N TYR A 63 5.00 9.25 3.55
CA TYR A 63 4.65 8.13 2.68
C TYR A 63 4.52 8.60 1.23
N VAL A 64 5.13 7.86 0.31
CA VAL A 64 5.04 8.10 -1.14
C VAL A 64 4.83 6.78 -1.85
N GLU A 65 3.91 6.75 -2.80
CA GLU A 65 3.70 5.58 -3.65
C GLU A 65 4.93 5.31 -4.53
N GLY A 66 5.22 4.01 -4.82
CA GLY A 66 6.47 3.56 -5.43
C GLY A 66 6.81 4.24 -6.76
N SER A 67 5.86 4.38 -7.70
CA SER A 67 6.13 5.03 -8.99
C SER A 67 6.39 6.53 -8.85
N ALA A 68 5.76 7.17 -7.88
CA ALA A 68 6.03 8.57 -7.55
C ALA A 68 7.40 8.73 -6.90
N LEU A 69 7.81 7.76 -6.10
CA LEU A 69 9.14 7.72 -5.49
C LEU A 69 10.24 7.58 -6.55
N ASP A 70 10.08 6.67 -7.50
CA ASP A 70 11.00 6.47 -8.63
C ASP A 70 11.14 7.75 -9.48
N ARG A 71 10.03 8.40 -9.78
CA ARG A 71 10.03 9.67 -10.53
C ARG A 71 10.68 10.81 -9.75
N PHE A 72 10.52 10.84 -8.44
CA PHE A 72 11.20 11.80 -7.57
C PHE A 72 12.72 11.53 -7.55
N ALA A 73 13.14 10.28 -7.37
CA ALA A 73 14.55 9.90 -7.39
C ALA A 73 15.21 10.21 -8.74
N ALA A 74 14.47 10.06 -9.84
CA ALA A 74 14.90 10.44 -11.20
C ALA A 74 14.81 11.94 -11.49
N ALA A 75 14.51 12.79 -10.51
CA ALA A 75 14.29 14.23 -10.64
C ALA A 75 13.15 14.61 -11.62
N GLY A 76 12.23 13.71 -11.90
CA GLY A 76 11.10 13.93 -12.79
C GLY A 76 9.94 14.69 -12.17
N ILE A 77 9.83 14.67 -10.83
CA ILE A 77 8.80 15.39 -10.06
C ILE A 77 9.37 15.91 -8.75
N GLY A 78 8.73 16.94 -8.19
CA GLY A 78 8.93 17.37 -6.81
C GLY A 78 7.89 16.74 -5.87
N LEU A 79 8.26 16.56 -4.60
CA LEU A 79 7.34 16.14 -3.55
C LEU A 79 7.07 17.31 -2.61
N ARG A 80 5.82 17.50 -2.26
CA ARG A 80 5.38 18.50 -1.28
C ARG A 80 4.67 17.82 -0.12
N PRO A 81 5.23 17.85 1.09
CA PRO A 81 4.56 17.34 2.27
C PRO A 81 3.22 18.05 2.50
N VAL A 82 2.19 17.28 2.84
CA VAL A 82 0.87 17.79 3.21
C VAL A 82 0.48 17.21 4.57
N ARG A 83 -0.24 18.01 5.36
CA ARG A 83 -0.66 17.58 6.70
C ARG A 83 -2.03 16.90 6.72
N ARG A 84 -2.82 17.09 5.69
CA ARG A 84 -4.18 16.56 5.56
C ARG A 84 -4.41 16.08 4.14
N GLN A 85 -5.01 14.91 4.05
CA GLN A 85 -5.50 14.34 2.80
C GLN A 85 -7.00 14.05 2.96
N ARG A 86 -7.76 14.28 1.92
CA ARG A 86 -9.09 13.76 1.78
C ARG A 86 -8.99 12.44 1.03
N LEU A 87 -9.15 11.33 1.76
CA LEU A 87 -8.97 9.99 1.22
C LEU A 87 -10.22 9.56 0.44
N GLY A 88 -10.10 9.37 -0.87
CA GLY A 88 -11.09 8.62 -1.63
C GLY A 88 -10.90 7.13 -1.41
N LEU A 89 -11.98 6.41 -1.10
CA LEU A 89 -11.96 4.95 -0.97
C LEU A 89 -12.49 4.31 -2.25
N LEU A 90 -11.64 3.55 -2.94
CA LEU A 90 -11.97 2.79 -4.13
C LEU A 90 -12.12 1.31 -3.77
N LEU A 91 -13.27 0.73 -4.07
CA LEU A 91 -13.56 -0.68 -3.81
C LEU A 91 -13.77 -1.42 -5.13
N ASP A 92 -13.14 -2.57 -5.28
CA ASP A 92 -13.39 -3.48 -6.40
C ASP A 92 -14.78 -4.12 -6.27
N ALA A 93 -15.56 -4.13 -7.36
CA ALA A 93 -16.86 -4.79 -7.42
C ALA A 93 -16.77 -6.31 -7.20
N GLY A 94 -15.58 -6.90 -7.43
CA GLY A 94 -15.32 -8.30 -7.16
C GLY A 94 -15.29 -8.69 -5.68
N ILE A 95 -15.24 -7.72 -4.77
CA ILE A 95 -15.24 -7.98 -3.33
C ILE A 95 -16.63 -8.42 -2.88
N GLU A 96 -16.72 -9.57 -2.22
CA GLU A 96 -17.97 -10.12 -1.68
C GLU A 96 -18.60 -9.14 -0.67
N ALA A 97 -19.94 -9.14 -0.59
CA ALA A 97 -20.70 -8.17 0.18
C ALA A 97 -20.25 -8.09 1.66
N GLU A 98 -20.05 -9.24 2.32
CA GLU A 98 -19.61 -9.27 3.71
C GLU A 98 -18.22 -8.64 3.87
N LEU A 99 -17.28 -9.01 3.02
CA LEU A 99 -15.91 -8.50 3.07
C LEU A 99 -15.87 -7.00 2.75
N ARG A 100 -16.70 -6.55 1.81
CA ARG A 100 -16.87 -5.12 1.49
C ARG A 100 -17.37 -4.32 2.70
N TRP A 101 -18.34 -4.86 3.44
CA TRP A 101 -18.81 -4.23 4.67
C TRP A 101 -17.71 -4.13 5.73
N ARG A 102 -16.84 -5.12 5.85
CA ARG A 102 -15.69 -5.06 6.77
C ARG A 102 -14.76 -3.91 6.42
N HIS A 103 -14.43 -3.71 5.15
CA HIS A 103 -13.60 -2.57 4.72
C HIS A 103 -14.26 -1.22 4.99
N LEU A 104 -15.57 -1.10 4.78
CA LEU A 104 -16.32 0.12 5.11
C LEU A 104 -16.32 0.38 6.62
N GLN A 105 -16.51 -0.65 7.43
CA GLN A 105 -16.45 -0.54 8.90
C GLN A 105 -15.05 -0.11 9.38
N VAL A 106 -13.99 -0.65 8.79
CA VAL A 106 -12.62 -0.20 9.08
C VAL A 106 -12.43 1.26 8.72
N ALA A 107 -12.91 1.70 7.57
CA ALA A 107 -12.85 3.11 7.16
C ALA A 107 -13.58 4.02 8.16
N GLU A 108 -14.79 3.64 8.60
CA GLU A 108 -15.54 4.38 9.62
C GLU A 108 -14.82 4.37 10.98
N GLY A 109 -14.23 3.22 11.36
CA GLY A 109 -13.39 3.12 12.56
C GLY A 109 -12.20 4.07 12.52
N CYS A 110 -11.51 4.16 11.38
CA CYS A 110 -10.40 5.10 11.17
C CYS A 110 -10.86 6.57 11.22
N ARG A 111 -12.04 6.89 10.68
CA ARG A 111 -12.62 8.23 10.81
C ARG A 111 -12.89 8.58 12.27
N ALA A 112 -13.50 7.67 13.01
CA ALA A 112 -13.91 7.89 14.39
C ALA A 112 -12.71 7.96 15.34
N SER A 113 -11.72 7.06 15.20
CA SER A 113 -10.61 6.92 16.15
C SER A 113 -9.40 7.78 15.82
N LEU A 114 -9.12 8.00 14.53
CA LEU A 114 -7.92 8.70 14.06
C LEU A 114 -8.23 10.07 13.46
N GLY A 115 -9.51 10.42 13.31
CA GLY A 115 -9.92 11.69 12.70
C GLY A 115 -9.55 11.80 11.21
N LEU A 116 -9.39 10.66 10.51
CA LEU A 116 -9.06 10.68 9.10
C LEU A 116 -10.26 11.13 8.27
N GLU A 117 -10.04 12.00 7.29
CA GLU A 117 -11.06 12.42 6.35
C GLU A 117 -11.15 11.39 5.22
N ILE A 118 -12.02 10.38 5.39
CA ILE A 118 -12.26 9.30 4.40
C ILE A 118 -13.61 9.54 3.74
N GLY A 119 -13.62 9.61 2.44
CA GLY A 119 -14.75 9.84 1.53
C GLY A 119 -14.37 10.87 0.47
N PRO A 120 -14.88 10.74 -0.73
CA PRO A 120 -15.95 9.84 -1.22
C PRO A 120 -15.55 8.37 -1.32
N VAL A 121 -16.56 7.49 -1.47
CA VAL A 121 -16.41 6.06 -1.72
C VAL A 121 -16.94 5.73 -3.11
N VAL A 122 -16.18 5.01 -3.92
CA VAL A 122 -16.58 4.55 -5.26
C VAL A 122 -16.29 3.06 -5.36
N THR A 123 -17.27 2.30 -5.85
CA THR A 123 -17.08 0.90 -6.25
C THR A 123 -16.94 0.86 -7.77
N THR A 124 -16.05 0.00 -8.30
CA THR A 124 -15.93 -0.20 -9.75
C THR A 124 -17.20 -0.80 -10.32
N ASP A 125 -17.48 -0.59 -11.62
CA ASP A 125 -18.73 -1.06 -12.26
C ASP A 125 -18.74 -2.58 -12.45
N ALA A 126 -17.57 -3.22 -12.47
CA ALA A 126 -17.41 -4.66 -12.54
C ALA A 126 -16.08 -5.07 -11.87
N PRO A 127 -15.88 -6.38 -11.60
CA PRO A 127 -14.63 -6.90 -11.03
C PRO A 127 -13.40 -6.51 -11.85
N LEU A 128 -12.29 -6.20 -11.17
CA LEU A 128 -11.03 -5.81 -11.80
C LEU A 128 -10.23 -7.00 -12.33
N GLU A 129 -10.57 -8.22 -11.87
CA GLU A 129 -9.96 -9.48 -12.31
C GLU A 129 -8.43 -9.50 -12.12
N VAL A 130 -8.01 -9.32 -10.87
CA VAL A 130 -6.59 -9.38 -10.50
C VAL A 130 -6.07 -10.79 -10.68
N SER A 131 -4.91 -10.93 -11.31
CA SER A 131 -4.17 -12.18 -11.40
C SER A 131 -2.75 -12.04 -10.88
N LEU A 132 -2.24 -13.10 -10.26
CA LEU A 132 -0.91 -13.16 -9.66
C LEU A 132 0.02 -13.96 -10.57
N CYS A 133 1.26 -13.51 -10.69
CA CYS A 133 2.28 -14.12 -11.48
C CYS A 133 3.63 -14.11 -10.77
N LEU A 134 4.46 -15.12 -11.05
CA LEU A 134 5.86 -15.13 -10.66
C LEU A 134 6.72 -15.02 -11.93
N GLY A 135 7.65 -14.08 -11.92
CA GLY A 135 8.61 -13.92 -13.00
C GLY A 135 9.70 -14.98 -12.94
N GLY A 136 10.43 -15.19 -14.05
CA GLY A 136 11.56 -16.11 -14.10
C GLY A 136 12.71 -15.76 -13.16
N SER A 137 12.75 -14.52 -12.63
CA SER A 137 13.68 -14.06 -11.58
C SER A 137 13.23 -14.41 -10.17
N GLY A 138 12.04 -15.00 -9.99
CA GLY A 138 11.42 -15.23 -8.70
C GLY A 138 10.67 -14.01 -8.11
N ALA A 139 10.73 -12.86 -8.77
CA ALA A 139 9.96 -11.69 -8.34
C ALA A 139 8.47 -11.87 -8.63
N SER A 140 7.63 -11.41 -7.70
CA SER A 140 6.18 -11.39 -7.91
C SER A 140 5.77 -10.22 -8.82
N TRP A 141 4.74 -10.44 -9.62
CA TRP A 141 4.07 -9.42 -10.40
C TRP A 141 2.60 -9.79 -10.62
N GLY A 142 1.81 -8.90 -11.20
CA GLY A 142 0.41 -9.19 -11.43
C GLY A 142 -0.17 -8.40 -12.59
N GLN A 143 -1.40 -8.78 -12.95
CA GLN A 143 -2.16 -8.13 -14.02
C GLN A 143 -3.58 -7.82 -13.54
N LEU A 144 -4.16 -6.82 -14.16
CA LEU A 144 -5.58 -6.49 -14.07
C LEU A 144 -6.24 -6.85 -15.39
N GLY A 145 -7.34 -7.58 -15.34
CA GLY A 145 -8.14 -7.87 -16.52
C GLY A 145 -8.85 -6.63 -17.07
N ARG A 146 -9.17 -5.68 -16.16
CA ARG A 146 -9.95 -4.47 -16.49
C ARG A 146 -9.36 -3.19 -15.87
N PRO A 147 -8.15 -2.80 -16.25
CA PRO A 147 -7.50 -1.61 -15.69
C PRO A 147 -8.27 -0.30 -15.95
N GLU A 148 -9.03 -0.22 -17.05
CA GLU A 148 -9.85 0.94 -17.37
C GLU A 148 -10.93 1.23 -16.34
N LEU A 149 -11.47 0.20 -15.66
CA LEU A 149 -12.46 0.37 -14.60
C LEU A 149 -11.82 0.96 -13.35
N LEU A 150 -10.60 0.53 -13.03
CA LEU A 150 -9.82 1.08 -11.93
C LEU A 150 -9.57 2.57 -12.15
N LEU A 151 -9.09 2.94 -13.33
CA LEU A 151 -8.77 4.32 -13.67
C LEU A 151 -10.02 5.20 -13.70
N ARG A 152 -11.13 4.70 -14.24
CA ARG A 152 -12.42 5.44 -14.24
C ARG A 152 -12.90 5.72 -12.81
N ALA A 153 -12.88 4.73 -11.93
CA ALA A 153 -13.26 4.93 -10.53
C ALA A 153 -12.32 5.93 -9.83
N GLY A 154 -11.02 5.86 -10.13
CA GLY A 154 -10.03 6.83 -9.65
C GLY A 154 -10.33 8.27 -10.09
N HIS A 155 -10.68 8.48 -11.36
CA HIS A 155 -11.09 9.79 -11.87
C HIS A 155 -12.36 10.31 -11.20
N MET A 156 -13.36 9.45 -10.93
CA MET A 156 -14.57 9.82 -10.19
C MET A 156 -14.22 10.31 -8.78
N LEU A 157 -13.33 9.62 -8.07
CA LEU A 157 -12.87 10.04 -6.75
C LEU A 157 -12.14 11.38 -6.78
N LYS A 158 -11.25 11.56 -7.76
CA LYS A 158 -10.53 12.83 -7.95
C LYS A 158 -11.50 13.98 -8.25
N ALA A 159 -12.48 13.78 -9.14
CA ALA A 159 -13.51 14.76 -9.46
C ALA A 159 -14.37 15.11 -8.25
N ALA A 160 -14.62 14.14 -7.35
CA ALA A 160 -15.34 14.35 -6.09
C ALA A 160 -14.46 14.99 -4.98
N GLY A 161 -13.23 15.38 -5.29
CA GLY A 161 -12.35 16.13 -4.41
C GLY A 161 -11.41 15.29 -3.54
N ALA A 162 -11.21 14.02 -3.86
CA ALA A 162 -10.18 13.22 -3.20
C ALA A 162 -8.77 13.77 -3.55
N THR A 163 -7.91 13.85 -2.55
CA THR A 163 -6.51 14.29 -2.70
C THR A 163 -5.51 13.15 -2.53
N ALA A 164 -5.97 12.00 -2.07
CA ALA A 164 -5.27 10.72 -2.03
C ALA A 164 -6.30 9.60 -2.18
N ILE A 165 -5.86 8.41 -2.60
CA ILE A 165 -6.74 7.27 -2.83
C ILE A 165 -6.25 6.07 -2.04
N ALA A 166 -7.15 5.45 -1.29
CA ALA A 166 -7.00 4.10 -0.76
C ALA A 166 -7.80 3.15 -1.67
N VAL A 167 -7.16 2.16 -2.25
CA VAL A 167 -7.80 1.19 -3.14
C VAL A 167 -7.76 -0.19 -2.52
N VAL A 168 -8.92 -0.87 -2.53
CA VAL A 168 -9.07 -2.25 -2.09
C VAL A 168 -9.53 -3.07 -3.27
N THR A 169 -8.79 -4.10 -3.62
CA THR A 169 -9.07 -4.98 -4.76
C THR A 169 -9.22 -6.42 -4.31
N ARG A 170 -10.11 -7.16 -4.98
CA ARG A 170 -10.28 -8.59 -4.74
C ARG A 170 -9.13 -9.36 -5.37
N PHE A 171 -8.39 -10.07 -4.55
CA PHE A 171 -7.30 -10.93 -4.99
C PHE A 171 -7.76 -12.39 -5.07
N PRO A 172 -7.18 -13.20 -5.97
CA PRO A 172 -7.42 -14.62 -5.97
C PRO A 172 -6.96 -15.25 -4.66
N GLU A 173 -7.74 -16.21 -4.17
CA GLU A 173 -7.38 -16.98 -2.98
C GLU A 173 -6.49 -18.15 -3.39
N ASP A 174 -5.26 -18.14 -2.95
CA ASP A 174 -4.36 -19.28 -3.07
C ASP A 174 -3.88 -19.73 -1.68
N ASN A 175 -4.81 -20.35 -0.96
CA ASN A 175 -4.55 -20.86 0.40
C ASN A 175 -3.69 -22.15 0.40
N SER A 176 -3.39 -22.70 -0.79
CA SER A 176 -2.71 -23.98 -0.94
C SER A 176 -1.29 -23.90 -1.49
N SER A 177 -0.79 -22.68 -1.81
CA SER A 177 0.52 -22.55 -2.40
C SER A 177 1.63 -22.74 -1.36
N GLU A 178 2.66 -23.50 -1.74
CA GLU A 178 3.89 -23.63 -0.96
C GLU A 178 4.56 -22.25 -0.76
N ALA A 179 4.41 -21.34 -1.72
CA ALA A 179 4.94 -19.99 -1.66
C ALA A 179 4.31 -19.17 -0.53
N LEU A 180 2.98 -19.25 -0.35
CA LEU A 180 2.29 -18.57 0.75
C LEU A 180 2.70 -19.17 2.09
N ALA A 181 2.81 -20.49 2.19
CA ALA A 181 3.25 -21.18 3.39
C ALA A 181 4.69 -20.77 3.76
N ALA A 182 5.60 -20.73 2.79
CA ALA A 182 6.98 -20.28 2.98
C ALA A 182 7.04 -18.83 3.46
N TYR A 183 6.28 -17.93 2.83
CA TYR A 183 6.21 -16.53 3.23
C TYR A 183 5.73 -16.35 4.67
N ARG A 184 4.68 -17.09 5.07
CA ARG A 184 4.15 -17.08 6.45
C ARG A 184 5.15 -17.61 7.48
N GLN A 185 6.11 -18.42 7.07
CA GLN A 185 7.20 -18.95 7.90
C GLN A 185 8.50 -18.16 7.77
N GLY A 186 8.45 -16.99 7.18
CA GLY A 186 9.61 -16.10 7.15
C GLY A 186 10.54 -16.28 5.96
N SER A 187 10.14 -16.97 4.89
CA SER A 187 10.98 -17.19 3.71
C SER A 187 10.19 -17.00 2.41
N GLY A 188 10.89 -16.91 1.28
CA GLY A 188 10.26 -16.75 -0.02
C GLY A 188 9.92 -15.31 -0.38
N VAL A 189 8.90 -15.11 -1.22
CA VAL A 189 8.50 -13.82 -1.80
C VAL A 189 7.03 -13.57 -1.53
N ASP A 190 6.68 -12.33 -1.21
CA ASP A 190 5.28 -11.90 -1.15
C ASP A 190 4.65 -11.98 -2.54
N ALA A 191 3.78 -12.96 -2.74
CA ALA A 191 3.12 -13.19 -4.02
C ALA A 191 2.16 -12.05 -4.43
N LEU A 192 1.66 -11.27 -3.49
CA LEU A 192 0.70 -10.19 -3.72
C LEU A 192 1.38 -8.88 -4.12
N ALA A 193 2.58 -8.64 -3.61
CA ALA A 193 3.26 -7.34 -3.67
C ALA A 193 3.38 -6.78 -5.10
N GLY A 194 3.66 -7.63 -6.08
CA GLY A 194 3.79 -7.19 -7.47
C GLY A 194 2.46 -6.71 -8.07
N ALA A 195 1.35 -7.40 -7.79
CA ALA A 195 0.03 -6.98 -8.25
C ALA A 195 -0.45 -5.72 -7.52
N GLU A 196 -0.20 -5.63 -6.23
CA GLU A 196 -0.47 -4.43 -5.43
C GLU A 196 0.26 -3.21 -5.97
N ALA A 197 1.54 -3.37 -6.30
CA ALA A 197 2.33 -2.32 -6.92
C ALA A 197 1.74 -1.85 -8.24
N VAL A 198 1.34 -2.77 -9.14
CA VAL A 198 0.70 -2.42 -10.42
C VAL A 198 -0.56 -1.57 -10.20
N ILE A 199 -1.41 -1.93 -9.24
CA ILE A 199 -2.66 -1.22 -8.95
C ILE A 199 -2.39 0.22 -8.52
N SER A 200 -1.54 0.42 -7.53
CA SER A 200 -1.23 1.77 -7.03
C SER A 200 -0.42 2.60 -8.02
N HIS A 201 0.49 1.97 -8.78
CA HIS A 201 1.26 2.64 -9.84
C HIS A 201 0.36 3.19 -10.95
N LEU A 202 -0.60 2.39 -11.42
CA LEU A 202 -1.54 2.82 -12.45
C LEU A 202 -2.32 4.06 -11.99
N LEU A 203 -2.90 4.01 -10.78
CA LEU A 203 -3.65 5.13 -10.23
C LEU A 203 -2.78 6.36 -10.00
N SER A 204 -1.64 6.19 -9.34
CA SER A 204 -0.75 7.30 -9.00
C SER A 204 -0.19 7.98 -10.25
N ARG A 205 0.18 7.20 -11.27
CA ARG A 205 0.68 7.71 -12.54
C ARG A 205 -0.39 8.47 -13.33
N GLU A 206 -1.60 7.91 -13.41
CA GLU A 206 -2.70 8.50 -14.17
C GLU A 206 -3.25 9.76 -13.50
N LEU A 207 -3.46 9.70 -12.19
CA LEU A 207 -4.17 10.75 -11.46
C LEU A 207 -3.24 11.84 -10.93
N GLY A 208 -1.95 11.54 -10.75
CA GLY A 208 -0.99 12.43 -10.08
C GLY A 208 -1.31 12.60 -8.59
N LEU A 209 -1.98 11.62 -7.97
CA LEU A 209 -2.35 11.61 -6.55
C LEU A 209 -1.60 10.50 -5.82
N PRO A 210 -1.31 10.68 -4.51
CA PRO A 210 -0.84 9.59 -3.67
C PRO A 210 -1.89 8.46 -3.63
N CYS A 211 -1.43 7.22 -3.77
CA CYS A 211 -2.28 6.04 -3.69
C CYS A 211 -1.69 5.03 -2.71
N ALA A 212 -2.57 4.36 -1.98
CA ALA A 212 -2.24 3.18 -1.17
C ALA A 212 -3.19 2.05 -1.55
N HIS A 213 -2.72 0.82 -1.48
CA HIS A 213 -3.48 -0.37 -1.83
C HIS A 213 -3.63 -1.30 -0.64
N ALA A 214 -4.65 -2.14 -0.70
CA ALA A 214 -4.85 -3.28 0.19
C ALA A 214 -5.53 -4.42 -0.58
N PRO A 215 -5.13 -5.67 -0.34
CA PRO A 215 -5.82 -6.84 -0.88
C PRO A 215 -7.09 -7.10 -0.07
N ALA A 216 -8.19 -7.42 -0.75
CA ALA A 216 -9.35 -8.03 -0.13
C ALA A 216 -9.22 -9.54 -0.26
N LEU A 217 -9.00 -10.20 0.87
CA LEU A 217 -8.85 -11.65 1.00
C LEU A 217 -9.78 -12.14 2.11
N SER A 218 -10.19 -13.41 2.03
CA SER A 218 -10.92 -14.04 3.12
C SER A 218 -10.04 -14.12 4.37
N PRO A 219 -10.59 -13.85 5.56
CA PRO A 219 -9.82 -13.99 6.80
C PRO A 219 -9.28 -15.40 6.95
N LEU A 220 -7.99 -15.50 7.19
CA LEU A 220 -7.33 -16.77 7.44
C LEU A 220 -7.55 -17.22 8.90
N PRO A 221 -7.55 -18.53 9.18
CA PRO A 221 -7.54 -19.03 10.54
C PRO A 221 -6.32 -18.50 11.31
N LEU A 222 -6.46 -18.36 12.62
CA LEU A 222 -5.33 -18.02 13.49
C LEU A 222 -4.26 -19.10 13.37
N ASP A 223 -3.03 -18.69 13.11
CA ASP A 223 -1.87 -19.57 13.03
C ASP A 223 -0.85 -19.16 14.11
N PRO A 224 -0.73 -19.94 15.20
CA PRO A 224 0.22 -19.63 16.27
C PRO A 224 1.69 -19.77 15.84
N GLY A 225 1.95 -20.45 14.70
CA GLY A 225 3.28 -20.59 14.12
C GLY A 225 3.66 -19.52 13.11
N LEU A 226 2.78 -18.51 12.88
CA LEU A 226 3.06 -17.41 11.97
C LEU A 226 4.31 -16.64 12.40
N ASP A 227 5.24 -16.41 11.48
CA ASP A 227 6.38 -15.54 11.74
C ASP A 227 5.88 -14.09 11.95
N PRO A 228 6.25 -13.42 13.05
CA PRO A 228 5.79 -12.06 13.33
C PRO A 228 6.11 -11.06 12.22
N ARG A 229 7.12 -11.32 11.40
CA ARG A 229 7.47 -10.47 10.26
C ARG A 229 6.48 -10.61 9.09
N ALA A 230 5.77 -11.73 9.01
CA ALA A 230 4.79 -12.01 7.97
C ALA A 230 3.35 -11.62 8.35
N ALA A 231 3.17 -10.98 9.50
CA ALA A 231 1.87 -10.58 10.04
C ALA A 231 1.37 -9.25 9.46
#